data_ab4b448378f42bd9cad2efb74f137bb0
#
_entry.id   ab4b448378f42bd9cad2efb74f137bb0
#
_cell.length_a   1.000
_cell.length_b   1.000
_cell.length_c   1.000
_cell.angle_alpha   90.00
_cell.angle_beta   90.00
_cell.angle_gamma   90.00
#
_symmetry.space_group_name_H-M   'P 1'
#
loop_
_entity.id
_entity.type
_entity.pdbx_description
1 polymer ?
#
loop_
_entity_poly.entity_id
_entity_poly.type
_entity_poly.pdbx_seq_one_letter_code
_entity_poly.pdbx_strand_id
1 'polypeptide(L)'
;MISCDIYPQRLKLINDGAERLGLNNIETIQNDGSKFNSSLLQADKILCDVPCSGLGVIRKKPEIRFKKSEKVDKLKDLQYSILCVSSRYLNVGGKLVYSTCSLNPEENEKIINKFLSEHDDFKSVRVLPEMKRYDGDTDYLTLMPHIHGCDGFFISCVERVK
;
A
#
# COMPACT_ATOMS: atom_id res chain seq x y z
N MET A 1 12.62 11.30 5.41
CA MET A 1 11.58 10.26 5.17
C MET A 1 11.51 9.36 6.40
N ILE A 2 10.31 9.05 6.91
CA ILE A 2 10.12 8.07 8.00
C ILE A 2 9.67 6.75 7.37
N SER A 3 10.33 5.65 7.72
CA SER A 3 9.97 4.29 7.30
C SER A 3 9.56 3.47 8.52
N CYS A 4 8.36 2.91 8.48
CA CYS A 4 7.77 2.17 9.59
C CYS A 4 7.62 0.69 9.26
N ASP A 5 7.90 -0.18 10.21
CA ASP A 5 7.54 -1.61 10.17
C ASP A 5 7.28 -2.10 11.59
N ILE A 6 6.41 -3.09 11.75
CA ILE A 6 6.13 -3.72 13.05
C ILE A 6 7.28 -4.63 13.51
N TYR A 7 8.12 -5.12 12.59
CA TYR A 7 9.19 -6.07 12.84
C TYR A 7 10.57 -5.39 12.88
N PRO A 8 11.28 -5.38 14.03
CA PRO A 8 12.59 -4.75 14.15
C PRO A 8 13.63 -5.26 13.14
N GLN A 9 13.59 -6.56 12.79
CA GLN A 9 14.49 -7.14 11.81
C GLN A 9 14.30 -6.55 10.40
N ARG A 10 13.11 -6.10 10.04
CA ARG A 10 12.87 -5.41 8.75
C ARG A 10 13.39 -3.99 8.77
N LEU A 11 13.25 -3.29 9.91
CA LEU A 11 13.83 -1.95 10.09
C LEU A 11 15.35 -2.00 9.94
N LYS A 12 16.00 -3.06 10.48
CA LYS A 12 17.44 -3.26 10.29
C LYS A 12 17.80 -3.38 8.81
N LEU A 13 17.06 -4.15 8.01
CA LEU A 13 17.29 -4.27 6.56
C LEU A 13 17.14 -2.94 5.83
N ILE A 14 16.21 -2.08 6.26
CA ILE A 14 16.03 -0.74 5.69
C ILE A 14 17.25 0.12 6.02
N ASN A 15 17.72 0.12 7.27
CA ASN A 15 18.90 0.87 7.69
C ASN A 15 20.17 0.40 6.96
N ASP A 16 20.40 -0.91 6.90
CA ASP A 16 21.54 -1.50 6.19
C ASP A 16 21.50 -1.12 4.69
N GLY A 17 20.30 -1.08 4.10
CA GLY A 17 20.09 -0.64 2.71
C GLY A 17 20.36 0.85 2.52
N ALA A 18 19.90 1.70 3.44
CA ALA A 18 20.12 3.15 3.41
C ALA A 18 21.62 3.47 3.52
N GLU A 19 22.33 2.85 4.47
CA GLU A 19 23.77 3.00 4.66
C GLU A 19 24.54 2.59 3.40
N ARG A 20 24.25 1.42 2.84
CA ARG A 20 24.88 0.91 1.60
C ARG A 20 24.70 1.85 0.41
N LEU A 21 23.58 2.59 0.35
CA LEU A 21 23.25 3.54 -0.73
C LEU A 21 23.65 4.98 -0.40
N GLY A 22 24.23 5.24 0.77
CA GLY A 22 24.61 6.59 1.21
C GLY A 22 23.42 7.51 1.48
N LEU A 23 22.25 6.98 1.86
CA LEU A 23 21.04 7.74 2.11
C LEU A 23 20.97 8.19 3.58
N ASN A 24 21.14 9.48 3.85
CA ASN A 24 21.17 10.06 5.19
C ASN A 24 19.82 10.66 5.63
N ASN A 25 18.78 10.54 4.81
CA ASN A 25 17.47 11.18 5.02
C ASN A 25 16.36 10.16 5.35
N ILE A 26 16.72 8.94 5.76
CA ILE A 26 15.80 7.88 6.17
C ILE A 26 15.90 7.68 7.67
N GLU A 27 14.78 7.79 8.36
CA GLU A 27 14.60 7.43 9.76
C GLU A 27 13.70 6.20 9.84
N THR A 28 14.05 5.21 10.67
CA THR A 28 13.23 4.01 10.84
C THR A 28 12.58 4.01 12.23
N ILE A 29 11.28 3.72 12.27
CA ILE A 29 10.50 3.68 13.51
C ILE A 29 9.72 2.37 13.57
N GLN A 30 9.85 1.64 14.70
CA GLN A 30 9.00 0.49 14.95
C GLN A 30 7.57 0.96 15.22
N ASN A 31 6.64 0.60 14.34
CA ASN A 31 5.24 1.04 14.44
C ASN A 31 4.30 -0.02 13.88
N ASP A 32 3.18 -0.23 14.58
CA ASP A 32 2.03 -1.00 14.08
C ASP A 32 1.16 -0.06 13.25
N GLY A 33 1.22 -0.18 11.91
CA GLY A 33 0.48 0.69 10.99
C GLY A 33 -1.04 0.65 11.15
N SER A 34 -1.59 -0.35 11.84
CA SER A 34 -3.02 -0.43 12.16
C SER A 34 -3.43 0.38 13.40
N LYS A 35 -2.45 0.98 14.11
CA LYS A 35 -2.68 1.77 15.32
C LYS A 35 -2.14 3.17 15.16
N PHE A 36 -2.95 4.16 15.56
CA PHE A 36 -2.50 5.56 15.52
C PHE A 36 -1.41 5.80 16.56
N ASN A 37 -0.30 6.38 16.11
CA ASN A 37 0.84 6.77 16.94
C ASN A 37 1.00 8.29 16.89
N SER A 38 0.68 8.98 17.97
CA SER A 38 0.75 10.44 18.05
C SER A 38 2.18 11.02 17.99
N SER A 39 3.20 10.17 18.07
CA SER A 39 4.60 10.60 17.92
C SER A 39 5.02 10.76 16.46
N LEU A 40 4.25 10.23 15.51
CA LEU A 40 4.53 10.39 14.09
C LEU A 40 4.05 11.76 13.60
N LEU A 41 4.87 12.39 12.75
CA LEU A 41 4.57 13.68 12.16
C LEU A 41 3.56 13.55 11.02
N GLN A 42 2.87 14.64 10.74
CA GLN A 42 2.07 14.80 9.52
C GLN A 42 2.97 14.73 8.28
N ALA A 43 2.41 14.27 7.16
CA ALA A 43 3.14 14.05 5.94
C ALA A 43 2.35 14.56 4.71
N ASP A 44 3.07 15.00 3.69
CA ASP A 44 2.48 15.39 2.40
C ASP A 44 2.37 14.19 1.45
N LYS A 45 3.14 13.13 1.71
CA LYS A 45 3.17 11.91 0.90
C LYS A 45 3.31 10.70 1.79
N ILE A 46 2.42 9.72 1.61
CA ILE A 46 2.42 8.45 2.34
C ILE A 46 2.40 7.30 1.34
N LEU A 47 3.18 6.27 1.58
CA LEU A 47 3.12 4.99 0.89
C LEU A 47 2.68 3.91 1.87
N CYS A 48 1.53 3.30 1.58
CA CYS A 48 1.00 2.13 2.27
C CYS A 48 1.19 0.88 1.40
N ASP A 49 2.35 0.25 1.51
CA ASP A 49 2.59 -1.09 0.96
C ASP A 49 2.15 -2.12 2.00
N VAL A 50 0.88 -2.53 1.92
CA VAL A 50 0.23 -3.29 2.98
C VAL A 50 0.52 -4.79 2.89
N PRO A 51 0.48 -5.53 4.03
CA PRO A 51 0.57 -6.98 3.99
C PRO A 51 -0.59 -7.56 3.17
N CYS A 52 -0.30 -8.45 2.21
CA CYS A 52 -1.30 -9.01 1.31
C CYS A 52 -1.11 -10.52 1.09
N SER A 53 -2.05 -11.14 0.38
CA SER A 53 -1.98 -12.56 0.04
C SER A 53 -0.78 -12.91 -0.83
N GLY A 54 -0.30 -11.96 -1.66
CA GLY A 54 0.80 -12.16 -2.59
C GLY A 54 0.39 -12.86 -3.89
N LEU A 55 -0.90 -12.91 -4.23
CA LEU A 55 -1.40 -13.60 -5.41
C LEU A 55 -0.83 -13.06 -6.73
N GLY A 56 -0.26 -11.85 -6.73
CA GLY A 56 0.43 -11.29 -7.90
C GLY A 56 1.83 -11.83 -8.14
N VAL A 57 2.46 -12.46 -7.13
CA VAL A 57 3.86 -12.93 -7.20
C VAL A 57 3.97 -14.46 -7.20
N ILE A 58 2.89 -15.18 -7.53
CA ILE A 58 2.83 -16.66 -7.57
C ILE A 58 3.93 -17.24 -8.47
N ARG A 59 4.30 -16.56 -9.55
CA ARG A 59 5.38 -16.98 -10.45
C ARG A 59 6.71 -17.14 -9.72
N LYS A 60 7.00 -16.27 -8.76
CA LYS A 60 8.23 -16.29 -7.95
C LYS A 60 8.08 -17.10 -6.67
N LYS A 61 6.86 -17.22 -6.14
CA LYS A 61 6.53 -17.87 -4.88
C LYS A 61 5.33 -18.81 -5.07
N PRO A 62 5.52 -19.98 -5.72
CA PRO A 62 4.41 -20.88 -6.07
C PRO A 62 3.68 -21.47 -4.84
N GLU A 63 4.33 -21.48 -3.68
CA GLU A 63 3.75 -21.90 -2.41
C GLU A 63 2.57 -21.03 -1.96
N ILE A 64 2.41 -19.83 -2.49
CA ILE A 64 1.28 -18.93 -2.21
C ILE A 64 -0.06 -19.60 -2.57
N ARG A 65 -0.10 -20.45 -3.60
CA ARG A 65 -1.29 -21.20 -4.02
C ARG A 65 -1.90 -22.09 -2.93
N PHE A 66 -1.09 -22.46 -1.95
CA PHE A 66 -1.52 -23.34 -0.84
C PHE A 66 -1.92 -22.57 0.41
N LYS A 67 -1.96 -21.24 0.38
CA LYS A 67 -2.45 -20.44 1.50
C LYS A 67 -3.95 -20.66 1.70
N LYS A 68 -4.37 -20.87 2.95
CA LYS A 68 -5.79 -21.03 3.29
C LYS A 68 -6.54 -19.71 3.11
N SER A 69 -7.77 -19.76 2.59
CA SER A 69 -8.64 -18.59 2.37
C SER A 69 -8.92 -17.78 3.63
N GLU A 70 -9.11 -18.42 4.78
CA GLU A 70 -9.34 -17.77 6.07
C GLU A 70 -8.24 -16.77 6.48
N LYS A 71 -6.98 -17.01 6.03
CA LYS A 71 -5.89 -16.07 6.27
C LYS A 71 -5.98 -14.84 5.38
N VAL A 72 -6.53 -15.00 4.17
CA VAL A 72 -6.74 -13.89 3.23
C VAL A 72 -7.85 -12.98 3.72
N ASP A 73 -8.92 -13.53 4.28
CA ASP A 73 -10.04 -12.74 4.81
C ASP A 73 -9.61 -11.82 5.96
N LYS A 74 -8.76 -12.30 6.86
CA LYS A 74 -8.20 -11.48 7.95
C LYS A 74 -7.29 -10.34 7.47
N LEU A 75 -6.68 -10.49 6.29
CA LEU A 75 -5.82 -9.45 5.72
C LEU A 75 -6.62 -8.22 5.29
N LYS A 76 -7.83 -8.38 4.80
CA LYS A 76 -8.68 -7.26 4.33
C LYS A 76 -8.96 -6.25 5.43
N ASP A 77 -9.33 -6.72 6.62
CA ASP A 77 -9.59 -5.85 7.77
C ASP A 77 -8.32 -5.13 8.23
N LEU A 78 -7.19 -5.83 8.24
CA LEU A 78 -5.89 -5.25 8.58
C LEU A 78 -5.47 -4.19 7.53
N GLN A 79 -5.61 -4.49 6.24
CA GLN A 79 -5.29 -3.57 5.15
C GLN A 79 -6.14 -2.30 5.23
N TYR A 80 -7.44 -2.45 5.45
CA TYR A 80 -8.34 -1.32 5.63
C TYR A 80 -7.97 -0.49 6.85
N SER A 81 -7.68 -1.13 7.97
CA SER A 81 -7.24 -0.44 9.19
C SER A 81 -5.95 0.35 8.98
N ILE A 82 -4.95 -0.23 8.29
CA ILE A 82 -3.69 0.47 7.96
C ILE A 82 -3.96 1.69 7.08
N LEU A 83 -4.81 1.56 6.06
CA LEU A 83 -5.18 2.67 5.17
C LEU A 83 -5.84 3.81 5.96
N CYS A 84 -6.85 3.50 6.78
CA CYS A 84 -7.55 4.49 7.61
C CYS A 84 -6.63 5.17 8.64
N VAL A 85 -5.75 4.42 9.28
CA VAL A 85 -4.78 5.01 10.23
C VAL A 85 -3.77 5.89 9.51
N SER A 86 -3.24 5.43 8.37
CA SER A 86 -2.25 6.17 7.59
C SER A 86 -2.82 7.46 7.03
N SER A 87 -4.08 7.47 6.60
CA SER A 87 -4.74 8.67 6.07
C SER A 87 -4.84 9.81 7.10
N ARG A 88 -4.84 9.50 8.40
CA ARG A 88 -4.89 10.51 9.48
C ARG A 88 -3.61 11.33 9.61
N TYR A 89 -2.49 10.83 9.09
CA TYR A 89 -1.21 11.57 9.08
C TYR A 89 -1.05 12.46 7.84
N LEU A 90 -1.97 12.37 6.87
CA LEU A 90 -1.83 13.10 5.63
C LEU A 90 -2.29 14.56 5.79
N ASN A 91 -1.47 15.51 5.37
CA ASN A 91 -1.86 16.92 5.28
C ASN A 91 -2.93 17.14 4.20
N VAL A 92 -3.73 18.18 4.32
CA VAL A 92 -4.63 18.63 3.25
C VAL A 92 -3.82 18.95 1.99
N GLY A 93 -4.25 18.45 0.83
CA GLY A 93 -3.50 18.49 -0.42
C GLY A 93 -2.43 17.39 -0.55
N GLY A 94 -2.18 16.63 0.50
CA GLY A 94 -1.25 15.49 0.49
C GLY A 94 -1.81 14.30 -0.27
N LYS A 95 -0.91 13.37 -0.66
CA LYS A 95 -1.25 12.15 -1.41
C LYS A 95 -0.82 10.90 -0.68
N LEU A 96 -1.72 9.92 -0.64
CA LEU A 96 -1.45 8.59 -0.11
C LEU A 96 -1.57 7.58 -1.24
N VAL A 97 -0.52 6.79 -1.43
CA VAL A 97 -0.51 5.64 -2.33
C VAL A 97 -0.75 4.37 -1.52
N TYR A 98 -1.73 3.60 -1.93
CA TYR A 98 -2.02 2.25 -1.42
C TYR A 98 -1.56 1.23 -2.45
N SER A 99 -0.81 0.21 -2.02
CA SER A 99 -0.30 -0.82 -2.91
C SER A 99 -0.35 -2.22 -2.31
N THR A 100 -0.52 -3.22 -3.18
CA THR A 100 -0.43 -4.65 -2.84
C THR A 100 0.26 -5.44 -3.94
N CYS A 101 0.95 -6.51 -3.58
CA CYS A 101 1.41 -7.53 -4.53
C CYS A 101 0.35 -8.63 -4.74
N SER A 102 -0.94 -8.27 -4.70
CA SER A 102 -2.06 -9.18 -4.92
C SER A 102 -2.86 -8.77 -6.16
N LEU A 103 -3.48 -9.75 -6.82
CA LEU A 103 -4.46 -9.54 -7.89
C LEU A 103 -5.89 -9.81 -7.39
N ASN A 104 -6.09 -9.96 -6.08
CA ASN A 104 -7.40 -10.19 -5.49
C ASN A 104 -8.17 -8.89 -5.34
N PRO A 105 -9.33 -8.72 -6.01
CA PRO A 105 -10.17 -7.52 -5.90
C PRO A 105 -10.58 -7.17 -4.47
N GLU A 106 -10.72 -8.18 -3.60
CA GLU A 106 -11.07 -8.00 -2.20
C GLU A 106 -9.99 -7.27 -1.38
N GLU A 107 -8.73 -7.34 -1.81
CA GLU A 107 -7.58 -6.68 -1.19
C GLU A 107 -7.23 -5.35 -1.89
N ASN A 108 -7.85 -5.06 -3.03
CA ASN A 108 -7.49 -3.98 -3.96
C ASN A 108 -8.61 -2.93 -4.06
N GLU A 109 -9.31 -2.90 -5.19
CA GLU A 109 -10.31 -1.88 -5.49
C GLU A 109 -11.47 -1.86 -4.48
N LYS A 110 -11.84 -2.99 -3.86
CA LYS A 110 -12.91 -3.00 -2.85
C LYS A 110 -12.48 -2.28 -1.57
N ILE A 111 -11.20 -2.38 -1.18
CA ILE A 111 -10.64 -1.62 -0.04
C ILE A 111 -10.69 -0.12 -0.33
N ILE A 112 -10.23 0.29 -1.52
CA ILE A 112 -10.20 1.71 -1.90
C ILE A 112 -11.60 2.29 -2.05
N ASN A 113 -12.52 1.56 -2.69
CA ASN A 113 -13.90 2.01 -2.87
C ASN A 113 -14.61 2.16 -1.52
N LYS A 114 -14.41 1.22 -0.60
CA LYS A 114 -14.91 1.34 0.77
C LYS A 114 -14.34 2.58 1.46
N PHE A 115 -13.03 2.78 1.40
CA PHE A 115 -12.38 3.94 2.00
C PHE A 115 -12.96 5.25 1.48
N LEU A 116 -13.06 5.42 0.17
CA LEU A 116 -13.61 6.64 -0.45
C LEU A 116 -15.09 6.86 -0.15
N SER A 117 -15.86 5.79 0.07
CA SER A 117 -17.28 5.92 0.46
C SER A 117 -17.49 6.34 1.91
N GLU A 118 -16.52 6.10 2.78
CA GLU A 118 -16.57 6.41 4.21
C GLU A 118 -15.81 7.71 4.58
N HIS A 119 -15.01 8.28 3.64
CA HIS A 119 -14.13 9.43 3.86
C HIS A 119 -14.32 10.48 2.76
N ASP A 120 -15.26 11.40 2.95
CA ASP A 120 -15.61 12.47 1.99
C ASP A 120 -14.54 13.58 1.90
N ASP A 121 -13.56 13.54 2.77
CA ASP A 121 -12.37 14.40 2.77
C ASP A 121 -11.25 13.86 1.87
N PHE A 122 -11.49 12.76 1.14
CA PHE A 122 -10.55 12.19 0.17
C PHE A 122 -11.18 12.04 -1.21
N LYS A 123 -10.36 12.17 -2.24
CA LYS A 123 -10.72 11.86 -3.63
C LYS A 123 -9.69 10.92 -4.26
N SER A 124 -10.12 10.16 -5.26
CA SER A 124 -9.21 9.35 -6.09
C SER A 124 -8.35 10.23 -7.00
N VAL A 125 -7.12 9.79 -7.24
CA VAL A 125 -6.18 10.42 -8.17
C VAL A 125 -5.68 9.37 -9.15
N ARG A 126 -5.75 9.69 -10.45
CA ARG A 126 -5.33 8.76 -11.50
C ARG A 126 -3.84 8.45 -11.43
N VAL A 127 -3.52 7.17 -11.28
CA VAL A 127 -2.15 6.66 -11.20
C VAL A 127 -1.62 6.43 -12.61
N LEU A 128 -0.41 6.92 -12.94
CA LEU A 128 0.33 6.67 -14.19
C LEU A 128 -0.61 6.64 -15.43
N PRO A 129 -1.19 7.78 -15.82
CA PRO A 129 -2.23 7.83 -16.84
C PRO A 129 -1.78 7.32 -18.21
N GLU A 130 -0.48 7.33 -18.48
CA GLU A 130 0.16 6.86 -19.72
C GLU A 130 0.25 5.34 -19.83
N MET A 131 0.09 4.61 -18.73
CA MET A 131 0.21 3.15 -18.74
C MET A 131 -1.04 2.47 -19.27
N LYS A 132 -0.85 1.37 -20.02
CA LYS A 132 -1.93 0.51 -20.48
C LYS A 132 -2.71 -0.04 -19.28
N ARG A 133 -4.04 0.09 -19.33
CA ARG A 133 -4.94 -0.37 -18.27
C ARG A 133 -5.50 -1.75 -18.57
N TYR A 134 -5.52 -2.61 -17.56
CA TYR A 134 -6.29 -3.85 -17.57
C TYR A 134 -7.75 -3.60 -17.18
N ASP A 135 -7.96 -2.71 -16.20
CA ASP A 135 -9.24 -2.49 -15.52
C ASP A 135 -10.14 -1.47 -16.25
N GLY A 136 -9.83 -1.11 -17.50
CA GLY A 136 -10.58 -0.08 -18.24
C GLY A 136 -10.21 1.34 -17.78
N ASP A 137 -11.17 2.27 -17.84
CA ASP A 137 -10.95 3.68 -17.47
C ASP A 137 -11.14 3.90 -15.97
N THR A 138 -10.11 3.49 -15.18
CA THR A 138 -10.07 3.60 -13.73
C THR A 138 -8.98 4.54 -13.26
N ASP A 139 -9.08 5.07 -12.03
CA ASP A 139 -8.02 5.88 -11.42
C ASP A 139 -6.88 5.01 -10.87
N TYR A 140 -7.17 3.80 -10.41
CA TYR A 140 -6.15 2.83 -9.98
C TYR A 140 -5.50 2.10 -11.16
N LEU A 141 -4.40 1.42 -10.91
CA LEU A 141 -3.66 0.63 -11.89
C LEU A 141 -3.42 -0.78 -11.36
N THR A 142 -3.88 -1.80 -12.09
CA THR A 142 -3.51 -3.19 -11.87
C THR A 142 -2.47 -3.62 -12.91
N LEU A 143 -1.27 -3.93 -12.45
CA LEU A 143 -0.23 -4.51 -13.29
C LEU A 143 -0.48 -6.00 -13.45
N MET A 144 -0.72 -6.42 -14.68
CA MET A 144 -0.97 -7.83 -15.03
C MET A 144 0.25 -8.45 -15.72
N PRO A 145 0.73 -9.63 -15.29
CA PRO A 145 1.96 -10.21 -15.83
C PRO A 145 1.97 -10.39 -17.35
N HIS A 146 0.85 -10.78 -17.93
CA HIS A 146 0.72 -11.03 -19.38
C HIS A 146 0.57 -9.74 -20.22
N ILE A 147 0.30 -8.59 -19.58
CA ILE A 147 0.17 -7.28 -20.26
C ILE A 147 1.43 -6.44 -20.06
N HIS A 148 1.97 -6.44 -18.84
CA HIS A 148 3.01 -5.50 -18.42
C HIS A 148 4.40 -6.15 -18.29
N GLY A 149 4.50 -7.49 -18.46
CA GLY A 149 5.77 -8.21 -18.36
C GLY A 149 6.42 -8.24 -16.98
N CYS A 150 5.69 -7.86 -15.93
CA CYS A 150 6.15 -7.81 -14.55
C CYS A 150 5.31 -8.71 -13.63
N ASP A 151 5.58 -8.71 -12.33
CA ASP A 151 4.70 -9.36 -11.36
C ASP A 151 3.35 -8.63 -11.26
N GLY A 152 2.32 -9.33 -10.80
CA GLY A 152 1.02 -8.73 -10.53
C GLY A 152 1.11 -7.77 -9.35
N PHE A 153 0.57 -6.55 -9.52
CA PHE A 153 0.62 -5.51 -8.51
C PHE A 153 -0.57 -4.56 -8.66
N PHE A 154 -1.09 -4.07 -7.55
CA PHE A 154 -2.16 -3.08 -7.53
C PHE A 154 -1.66 -1.78 -6.92
N ILE A 155 -2.03 -0.66 -7.51
CA ILE A 155 -1.66 0.68 -7.06
C ILE A 155 -2.88 1.60 -7.15
N SER A 156 -3.19 2.28 -6.07
CA SER A 156 -4.18 3.36 -6.04
C SER A 156 -3.60 4.58 -5.34
N CYS A 157 -4.06 5.77 -5.71
CA CYS A 157 -3.66 7.01 -5.08
C CYS A 157 -4.91 7.78 -4.64
N VAL A 158 -4.91 8.29 -3.41
CA VAL A 158 -5.92 9.19 -2.89
C VAL A 158 -5.29 10.50 -2.45
N GLU A 159 -6.00 11.61 -2.58
CA GLU A 159 -5.58 12.95 -2.15
C GLU A 159 -6.55 13.46 -1.10
N ARG A 160 -6.01 14.00 0.00
CA ARG A 160 -6.82 14.67 1.01
C ARG A 160 -7.24 16.06 0.55
N VAL A 161 -8.55 16.34 0.54
CA VAL A 161 -9.11 17.62 0.01
C VAL A 161 -9.66 18.55 1.10
N LYS A 162 -9.83 18.03 2.32
CA LYS A 162 -10.33 18.79 3.49
C LYS A 162 -9.52 18.48 4.74
#